data_6f492d329414e014afc1a13a5cffbf92
#
_entry.id   6f492d329414e014afc1a13a5cffbf92
#
_cell.length_a   1.000
_cell.length_b   1.000
_cell.length_c   1.000
_cell.angle_alpha   90.00
_cell.angle_beta   90.00
_cell.angle_gamma   90.00
#
_symmetry.space_group_name_H-M   'P 1'
#
loop_
_entity.id
_entity.type
_entity.pdbx_description
1 polymer ?
#
loop_
_entity_poly.entity_id
_entity_poly.type
_entity_poly.pdbx_seq_one_letter_code
_entity_poly.pdbx_strand_id
1 'polypeptide(L)'
;TKEIKMDFIKGERLSEFLNNFQLKRQLKILLNIGKDIAKLHDAEIIHGDLTTSNMILAKNNSLTFIDFGLGFISHKYEDKAVDIHLLRQALEAKHFQHWEKLFKEFLKGYKKSKDYAKTLERFKAVEKRGRYKH
;
A
#
# COMPACT_ATOMS: atom_id res chain seq x y z
N THR A 1 16.88 -14.28 -16.31
CA THR A 1 16.82 -12.86 -16.18
C THR A 1 15.64 -12.42 -15.32
N LYS A 2 15.65 -11.17 -14.94
CA LYS A 2 14.61 -10.66 -14.07
C LYS A 2 13.23 -10.66 -14.73
N GLU A 3 13.18 -10.37 -15.99
CA GLU A 3 11.91 -10.35 -16.72
C GLU A 3 11.28 -11.73 -16.76
N ILE A 4 12.09 -12.74 -16.99
CA ILE A 4 11.62 -14.11 -17.03
C ILE A 4 11.07 -14.52 -15.68
N LYS A 5 11.74 -14.11 -14.60
CA LYS A 5 11.28 -14.44 -13.25
C LYS A 5 9.92 -13.81 -12.94
N MET A 6 9.67 -12.61 -13.44
CA MET A 6 8.38 -11.97 -13.23
C MET A 6 7.25 -12.73 -13.91
N ASP A 7 7.53 -13.34 -15.04
CA ASP A 7 6.53 -14.13 -15.77
C ASP A 7 6.07 -15.35 -14.98
N PHE A 8 6.87 -15.79 -14.01
CA PHE A 8 6.57 -16.98 -13.22
C PHE A 8 6.07 -16.67 -11.82
N ILE A 9 5.77 -15.42 -11.51
CA ILE A 9 5.17 -15.10 -10.23
C ILE A 9 3.76 -15.67 -10.22
N LYS A 10 3.57 -16.68 -9.37
CA LYS A 10 2.27 -17.31 -9.20
C LYS A 10 1.58 -16.65 -8.03
N GLY A 11 0.40 -16.23 -8.26
CA GLY A 11 -0.41 -15.57 -7.24
C GLY A 11 -1.47 -14.74 -7.91
N GLU A 12 -2.28 -14.15 -7.10
CA GLU A 12 -3.44 -13.44 -7.60
C GLU A 12 -3.37 -11.98 -7.14
N ARG A 13 -3.87 -11.10 -8.00
CA ARG A 13 -3.91 -9.70 -7.66
C ARG A 13 -4.82 -9.50 -6.45
N LEU A 14 -4.30 -8.84 -5.44
CA LEU A 14 -4.99 -8.68 -4.18
C LEU A 14 -6.34 -7.98 -4.37
N SER A 15 -6.42 -7.07 -5.33
CA SER A 15 -7.68 -6.34 -5.61
C SER A 15 -8.85 -7.28 -5.94
N GLU A 16 -8.56 -8.47 -6.49
CA GLU A 16 -9.60 -9.41 -6.91
C GLU A 16 -10.02 -10.38 -5.80
N PHE A 17 -9.17 -10.59 -4.80
CA PHE A 17 -9.38 -11.66 -3.83
C PHE A 17 -9.49 -11.21 -2.39
N LEU A 18 -9.01 -10.01 -2.06
CA LEU A 18 -9.00 -9.57 -0.68
C LEU A 18 -10.37 -9.67 -0.03
N ASN A 19 -11.41 -9.25 -0.76
CA ASN A 19 -12.76 -9.21 -0.21
C ASN A 19 -13.33 -10.59 0.08
N ASN A 20 -12.77 -11.63 -0.51
CA ASN A 20 -13.25 -13.01 -0.33
C ASN A 20 -12.70 -13.67 0.94
N PHE A 21 -11.70 -13.07 1.55
CA PHE A 21 -11.10 -13.61 2.77
C PHE A 21 -11.89 -13.16 4.00
N GLN A 22 -11.80 -13.95 5.08
CA GLN A 22 -12.36 -13.52 6.35
C GLN A 22 -11.68 -12.22 6.80
N LEU A 23 -12.42 -11.40 7.50
CA LEU A 23 -11.90 -10.09 7.93
C LEU A 23 -10.58 -10.20 8.68
N LYS A 24 -10.45 -11.18 9.55
CA LYS A 24 -9.21 -11.39 10.31
C LYS A 24 -8.01 -11.54 9.39
N ARG A 25 -8.16 -12.28 8.29
CA ARG A 25 -7.09 -12.47 7.32
C ARG A 25 -6.82 -11.19 6.53
N GLN A 26 -7.89 -10.48 6.16
CA GLN A 26 -7.73 -9.20 5.48
C GLN A 26 -6.92 -8.22 6.32
N LEU A 27 -7.23 -8.14 7.62
CA LEU A 27 -6.52 -7.24 8.53
C LEU A 27 -5.05 -7.60 8.64
N LYS A 28 -4.75 -8.90 8.73
CA LYS A 28 -3.37 -9.35 8.81
C LYS A 28 -2.58 -8.99 7.54
N ILE A 29 -3.21 -9.13 6.39
CA ILE A 29 -2.60 -8.78 5.12
C ILE A 29 -2.27 -7.29 5.11
N LEU A 30 -3.20 -6.44 5.50
CA LEU A 30 -2.97 -5.00 5.51
C LEU A 30 -1.91 -4.58 6.52
N LEU A 31 -1.83 -5.26 7.66
CA LEU A 31 -0.76 -5.02 8.61
C LEU A 31 0.61 -5.28 7.97
N ASN A 32 0.72 -6.40 7.25
CA ASN A 32 1.97 -6.76 6.60
C ASN A 32 2.30 -5.80 5.45
N ILE A 33 1.31 -5.35 4.70
CA ILE A 33 1.51 -4.33 3.68
C ILE A 33 2.10 -3.07 4.30
N GLY A 34 1.55 -2.66 5.45
CA GLY A 34 2.07 -1.48 6.15
C GLY A 34 3.54 -1.63 6.52
N LYS A 35 3.91 -2.80 7.03
CA LYS A 35 5.31 -3.08 7.38
C LYS A 35 6.22 -3.04 6.15
N ASP A 36 5.76 -3.61 5.04
CA ASP A 36 6.54 -3.66 3.82
C ASP A 36 6.71 -2.27 3.21
N ILE A 37 5.65 -1.47 3.21
CA ILE A 37 5.74 -0.11 2.69
C ILE A 37 6.60 0.77 3.59
N ALA A 38 6.58 0.53 4.90
CA ALA A 38 7.48 1.23 5.81
C ALA A 38 8.94 1.00 5.42
N LYS A 39 9.30 -0.25 5.11
CA LYS A 39 10.65 -0.59 4.67
C LYS A 39 10.99 0.09 3.34
N LEU A 40 10.05 0.09 2.43
CA LEU A 40 10.23 0.69 1.11
C LEU A 40 10.49 2.19 1.26
N HIS A 41 9.65 2.88 2.00
CA HIS A 41 9.79 4.31 2.21
C HIS A 41 11.03 4.66 3.01
N ASP A 42 11.43 3.83 3.97
CA ASP A 42 12.66 4.06 4.72
C ASP A 42 13.89 3.92 3.83
N ALA A 43 13.80 3.16 2.75
CA ALA A 43 14.83 3.07 1.73
C ALA A 43 14.66 4.16 0.65
N GLU A 44 13.76 5.11 0.87
CA GLU A 44 13.49 6.23 -0.01
C GLU A 44 12.91 5.84 -1.38
N ILE A 45 12.23 4.70 -1.42
CA ILE A 45 11.59 4.22 -2.65
C ILE A 45 10.10 4.53 -2.58
N ILE A 46 9.60 5.21 -3.61
CA ILE A 46 8.18 5.52 -3.76
C ILE A 46 7.63 4.60 -4.84
N HIS A 47 6.51 3.96 -4.58
CA HIS A 47 5.92 3.06 -5.57
C HIS A 47 5.33 3.83 -6.74
N GLY A 48 4.60 4.89 -6.45
CA GLY A 48 4.03 5.75 -7.48
C GLY A 48 2.63 5.36 -7.92
N ASP A 49 2.22 4.11 -7.67
CA ASP A 49 0.88 3.64 -8.01
C ASP A 49 0.46 2.55 -7.02
N LEU A 50 0.49 2.90 -5.74
CA LEU A 50 0.30 1.94 -4.66
C LEU A 50 -1.18 1.61 -4.49
N THR A 51 -1.60 0.52 -5.13
CA THR A 51 -2.98 0.02 -5.06
C THR A 51 -2.95 -1.49 -4.87
N THR A 52 -4.08 -2.06 -4.44
CA THR A 52 -4.18 -3.51 -4.31
C THR A 52 -4.13 -4.22 -5.66
N SER A 53 -4.36 -3.50 -6.74
CA SER A 53 -4.20 -4.05 -8.10
C SER A 53 -2.74 -4.30 -8.45
N ASN A 54 -1.82 -3.65 -7.75
CA ASN A 54 -0.38 -3.79 -7.99
C ASN A 54 0.29 -4.61 -6.90
N MET A 55 -0.47 -5.48 -6.26
CA MET A 55 0.02 -6.40 -5.24
C MET A 55 -0.41 -7.81 -5.61
N ILE A 56 0.53 -8.75 -5.53
CA ILE A 56 0.25 -10.16 -5.80
C ILE A 56 0.47 -10.95 -4.51
N LEU A 57 -0.54 -11.71 -4.13
CA LEU A 57 -0.49 -12.57 -2.96
C LEU A 57 -0.12 -13.98 -3.39
N ALA A 58 1.00 -14.47 -2.93
CA ALA A 58 1.46 -15.82 -3.23
C ALA A 58 0.86 -16.81 -2.24
N LYS A 59 0.99 -18.10 -2.56
CA LYS A 59 0.40 -19.19 -1.75
C LYS A 59 0.92 -19.20 -0.31
N ASN A 60 2.15 -18.76 -0.09
CA ASN A 60 2.73 -18.70 1.26
C ASN A 60 2.38 -17.41 2.00
N ASN A 61 1.40 -16.67 1.50
CA ASN A 61 0.95 -15.39 2.03
C ASN A 61 1.97 -14.26 1.92
N SER A 62 3.06 -14.45 1.17
CA SER A 62 3.97 -13.35 0.89
C SER A 62 3.37 -12.43 -0.17
N LEU A 63 3.71 -11.16 -0.09
CA LEU A 63 3.22 -10.17 -1.04
C LEU A 63 4.34 -9.70 -1.93
N THR A 64 4.02 -9.54 -3.20
CA THR A 64 4.92 -8.96 -4.18
C THR A 64 4.28 -7.70 -4.74
N PHE A 65 5.01 -6.61 -4.70
CA PHE A 65 4.55 -5.36 -5.30
C PHE A 65 5.03 -5.32 -6.75
N ILE A 66 4.13 -4.98 -7.64
CA ILE A 66 4.43 -4.94 -9.08
C ILE A 66 4.17 -3.54 -9.63
N ASP A 67 4.58 -3.35 -10.89
CA ASP A 67 4.28 -2.16 -11.67
C ASP A 67 4.84 -0.88 -11.05
N PHE A 68 6.15 -0.88 -10.81
CA PHE A 68 6.89 0.27 -10.31
C PHE A 68 7.23 1.27 -11.43
N GLY A 69 6.54 1.20 -12.58
CA GLY A 69 6.84 2.08 -13.71
C GLY A 69 6.75 3.56 -13.39
N LEU A 70 5.90 3.93 -12.43
CA LEU A 70 5.78 5.32 -11.98
C LEU A 70 6.59 5.60 -10.73
N GLY A 71 7.34 4.61 -10.24
CA GLY A 71 8.10 4.75 -9.01
C GLY A 71 9.36 5.57 -9.18
N PHE A 72 9.87 6.08 -8.08
CA PHE A 72 11.07 6.90 -8.08
C PHE A 72 11.67 6.94 -6.68
N ILE A 73 12.89 7.47 -6.60
CA ILE A 73 13.59 7.63 -5.32
C ILE A 73 13.29 9.02 -4.77
N SER A 74 12.86 9.09 -3.52
CA SER A 74 12.56 10.36 -2.88
C SER A 74 12.62 10.21 -1.36
N HIS A 75 13.17 11.23 -0.72
CA HIS A 75 13.15 11.33 0.75
C HIS A 75 12.03 12.24 1.24
N LYS A 76 11.22 12.79 0.33
CA LYS A 76 10.21 13.78 0.70
C LYS A 76 9.00 13.12 1.37
N TYR A 77 8.57 13.69 2.47
CA TYR A 77 7.38 13.21 3.15
C TYR A 77 6.14 13.33 2.29
N GLU A 78 6.09 14.36 1.45
CA GLU A 78 4.96 14.54 0.52
C GLU A 78 4.81 13.34 -0.40
N ASP A 79 5.90 12.85 -0.98
CA ASP A 79 5.84 11.73 -1.91
C ASP A 79 5.43 10.43 -1.21
N LYS A 80 5.94 10.21 0.00
CA LYS A 80 5.52 9.06 0.81
C LYS A 80 4.04 9.16 1.16
N ALA A 81 3.59 10.35 1.49
CA ALA A 81 2.19 10.59 1.83
C ALA A 81 1.26 10.33 0.65
N VAL A 82 1.70 10.68 -0.56
CA VAL A 82 0.90 10.44 -1.77
C VAL A 82 0.75 8.94 -2.02
N ASP A 83 1.81 8.15 -1.81
CA ASP A 83 1.70 6.69 -1.89
C ASP A 83 0.61 6.16 -0.95
N ILE A 84 0.61 6.64 0.30
CA ILE A 84 -0.38 6.21 1.29
C ILE A 84 -1.79 6.66 0.87
N HIS A 85 -1.90 7.86 0.33
CA HIS A 85 -3.16 8.40 -0.16
C HIS A 85 -3.75 7.52 -1.28
N LEU A 86 -2.90 7.09 -2.22
CA LEU A 86 -3.33 6.23 -3.31
C LEU A 86 -3.86 4.89 -2.76
N LEU A 87 -3.18 4.32 -1.78
CA LEU A 87 -3.64 3.08 -1.17
C LEU A 87 -4.99 3.27 -0.47
N ARG A 88 -5.14 4.37 0.27
CA ARG A 88 -6.41 4.64 0.94
C ARG A 88 -7.54 4.73 -0.08
N GLN A 89 -7.32 5.44 -1.17
CA GLN A 89 -8.32 5.55 -2.24
C GLN A 89 -8.66 4.20 -2.83
N ALA A 90 -7.65 3.36 -3.07
CA ALA A 90 -7.87 2.03 -3.62
C ALA A 90 -8.68 1.15 -2.67
N LEU A 91 -8.39 1.23 -1.37
CA LEU A 91 -9.14 0.47 -0.37
C LEU A 91 -10.59 0.91 -0.35
N GLU A 92 -10.85 2.20 -0.37
CA GLU A 92 -12.22 2.70 -0.37
C GLU A 92 -12.96 2.28 -1.63
N ALA A 93 -12.32 2.36 -2.78
CA ALA A 93 -12.97 2.07 -4.06
C ALA A 93 -13.21 0.58 -4.27
N LYS A 94 -12.26 -0.28 -3.91
CA LYS A 94 -12.29 -1.71 -4.23
C LYS A 94 -12.64 -2.60 -3.06
N HIS A 95 -12.49 -2.11 -1.84
CA HIS A 95 -12.69 -2.90 -0.63
C HIS A 95 -13.56 -2.13 0.35
N PHE A 96 -14.63 -1.58 -0.18
CA PHE A 96 -15.47 -0.61 0.50
C PHE A 96 -16.03 -1.10 1.84
N GLN A 97 -16.37 -2.37 1.92
CA GLN A 97 -17.04 -2.92 3.12
C GLN A 97 -16.24 -2.70 4.40
N HIS A 98 -14.92 -2.87 4.33
CA HIS A 98 -14.05 -2.80 5.52
C HIS A 98 -12.87 -1.85 5.34
N TRP A 99 -12.93 -0.95 4.37
CA TRP A 99 -11.75 -0.16 4.02
C TRP A 99 -11.18 0.65 5.19
N GLU A 100 -12.04 1.17 6.06
CA GLU A 100 -11.56 1.95 7.19
C GLU A 100 -10.75 1.11 8.18
N LYS A 101 -11.25 -0.08 8.49
CA LYS A 101 -10.53 -1.02 9.36
C LYS A 101 -9.24 -1.47 8.72
N LEU A 102 -9.28 -1.74 7.42
CA LEU A 102 -8.11 -2.17 6.66
C LEU A 102 -7.04 -1.09 6.63
N PHE A 103 -7.45 0.14 6.39
CA PHE A 103 -6.49 1.25 6.36
C PHE A 103 -5.87 1.49 7.73
N LYS A 104 -6.67 1.37 8.79
CA LYS A 104 -6.17 1.51 10.15
C LYS A 104 -5.11 0.45 10.46
N GLU A 105 -5.34 -0.79 10.02
CA GLU A 105 -4.37 -1.87 10.19
C GLU A 105 -3.10 -1.62 9.39
N PHE A 106 -3.26 -1.10 8.17
CA PHE A 106 -2.11 -0.69 7.36
C PHE A 106 -1.26 0.32 8.12
N LEU A 107 -1.89 1.37 8.67
CA LEU A 107 -1.15 2.38 9.40
C LEU A 107 -0.45 1.82 10.63
N LYS A 108 -1.06 0.83 11.27
CA LYS A 108 -0.44 0.15 12.41
C LYS A 108 0.88 -0.50 12.00
N GLY A 109 0.91 -1.16 10.84
CA GLY A 109 2.14 -1.73 10.31
C GLY A 109 3.13 -0.66 9.86
N TYR A 110 2.62 0.37 9.24
CA TYR A 110 3.45 1.47 8.73
C TYR A 110 4.13 2.26 9.85
N LYS A 111 3.64 2.16 11.07
CA LYS A 111 4.24 2.81 12.24
C LYS A 111 5.69 2.42 12.44
N LYS A 112 6.12 1.32 11.83
CA LYS A 112 7.53 0.90 11.90
C LYS A 112 8.46 1.80 11.10
N SER A 113 7.94 2.65 10.24
CA SER A 113 8.77 3.60 9.50
C SER A 113 9.39 4.61 10.46
N LYS A 114 10.67 4.92 10.22
CA LYS A 114 11.40 5.90 11.03
C LYS A 114 10.80 7.30 10.94
N ASP A 115 10.11 7.59 9.84
CA ASP A 115 9.51 8.91 9.59
C ASP A 115 8.00 8.90 9.71
N TYR A 116 7.44 7.93 10.44
CA TYR A 116 6.01 7.74 10.53
C TYR A 116 5.24 9.02 10.87
N ALA A 117 5.64 9.70 11.93
CA ALA A 117 4.89 10.87 12.43
C ALA A 117 4.81 11.99 11.39
N LYS A 118 5.95 12.30 10.77
CA LYS A 118 6.01 13.38 9.78
C LYS A 118 5.30 13.01 8.50
N THR A 119 5.43 11.76 8.09
CA THR A 119 4.73 11.28 6.90
C THR A 119 3.23 11.33 7.11
N LEU A 120 2.76 10.89 8.28
CA LEU A 120 1.33 10.90 8.58
C LEU A 120 0.76 12.31 8.66
N GLU A 121 1.52 13.24 9.21
CA GLU A 121 1.13 14.64 9.23
C GLU A 121 0.95 15.17 7.80
N ARG A 122 1.90 14.84 6.93
CA ARG A 122 1.80 15.24 5.52
C ARG A 122 0.64 14.53 4.83
N PHE A 123 0.41 13.27 5.16
CA PHE A 123 -0.73 12.52 4.63
C PHE A 123 -2.06 13.23 4.94
N LYS A 124 -2.22 13.70 6.17
CA LYS A 124 -3.44 14.41 6.54
C LYS A 124 -3.62 15.67 5.70
N ALA A 125 -2.52 16.37 5.40
CA ALA A 125 -2.58 17.55 4.55
C ALA A 125 -2.96 17.20 3.12
N VAL A 126 -2.42 16.11 2.59
CA VAL A 126 -2.77 15.62 1.25
C VAL A 126 -4.26 15.27 1.17
N GLU A 127 -4.76 14.56 2.18
CA GLU A 127 -6.17 14.19 2.24
C GLU A 127 -7.07 15.42 2.26
N LYS A 128 -6.69 16.40 3.03
CA LYS A 128 -7.47 17.62 3.16
C LYS A 128 -7.52 18.39 1.84
N ARG A 129 -6.41 18.48 1.13
CA ARG A 129 -6.39 19.13 -0.18
C ARG A 129 -7.30 18.42 -1.17
N GLY A 130 -7.31 17.10 -1.15
CA GLY A 130 -8.16 16.31 -2.03
C GLY A 130 -9.64 16.61 -1.84
N ARG A 131 -10.06 16.79 -0.60
CA ARG A 131 -11.46 17.10 -0.30
C ARG A 131 -11.90 18.47 -0.83
N TYR A 132 -11.00 19.43 -0.84
CA TYR A 132 -11.34 20.78 -1.24
C TYR A 132 -11.16 21.06 -2.73
N LYS A 133 -10.69 20.07 -3.48
CA LYS A 133 -10.54 20.22 -4.92
C LYS A 133 -11.83 19.94 -5.69
N HIS A 134 -12.81 19.44 -5.02
CA HIS A 134 -14.11 19.12 -5.67
C HIS A 134 -15.15 20.24 -5.42
#